data_a26dce7279f1e226de221220fa0203a0
#
_entry.id   a26dce7279f1e226de221220fa0203a0
#
_cell.length_a   1.000
_cell.length_b   1.000
_cell.length_c   1.000
_cell.angle_alpha   90.00
_cell.angle_beta   90.00
_cell.angle_gamma   90.00
#
_symmetry.space_group_name_H-M   'P 1'
#
loop_
_entity.id
_entity.type
_entity.pdbx_description
1 polymer ?
#
loop_
_entity_poly.entity_id
_entity_poly.type
_entity_poly.pdbx_seq_one_letter_code
_entity_poly.pdbx_strand_id
1 'polypeptide(L)'
;MRKKRVLFLTEAAYLNTGYATYSKNVLNHMRDTGKYELAELSVYGSSEDPRRNLIPWKNYPNLPDSTTPDNERDIYNSNPANVFGAWRFERTCLDFKPDVVLTIRDFWMDSFVYNSPFRRIFKRVWMPTVDASPQNEEWIDQFCESLQDVNRCLNNHLENKVSCCRVKGSVLILPG
;
A
#
# COMPACT_ATOMS: atom_id res chain seq x y z
N MET A 1 -11.62 -19.90 -10.58
CA MET A 1 -11.62 -18.41 -10.52
C MET A 1 -10.17 -17.95 -10.26
N ARG A 2 -9.64 -16.94 -10.99
CA ARG A 2 -8.28 -16.40 -10.74
C ARG A 2 -8.21 -15.76 -9.35
N LYS A 3 -7.13 -16.02 -8.60
CA LYS A 3 -6.87 -15.33 -7.33
C LYS A 3 -6.73 -13.83 -7.57
N LYS A 4 -7.25 -13.03 -6.65
CA LYS A 4 -7.03 -11.57 -6.68
C LYS A 4 -5.60 -11.25 -6.29
N ARG A 5 -4.95 -10.40 -7.06
CA ARG A 5 -3.57 -9.93 -6.82
C ARG A 5 -3.59 -8.70 -5.94
N VAL A 6 -2.99 -8.81 -4.77
CA VAL A 6 -2.92 -7.71 -3.80
C VAL A 6 -1.47 -7.30 -3.62
N LEU A 7 -1.15 -6.08 -4.00
CA LEU A 7 0.14 -5.45 -3.74
C LEU A 7 0.04 -4.65 -2.45
N PHE A 8 0.85 -5.03 -1.49
CA PHE A 8 0.98 -4.34 -0.22
C PHE A 8 2.10 -3.31 -0.29
N LEU A 9 1.81 -2.05 0.06
CA LEU A 9 2.79 -0.99 0.20
C LEU A 9 2.97 -0.67 1.68
N THR A 10 4.10 -1.08 2.23
CA THR A 10 4.39 -0.95 3.66
C THR A 10 5.88 -1.09 3.93
N GLU A 11 6.31 -0.91 5.16
CA GLU A 11 7.65 -1.28 5.58
C GLU A 11 7.86 -2.78 5.44
N ALA A 12 9.07 -3.19 5.07
CA ALA A 12 9.38 -4.60 4.82
C ALA A 12 8.94 -5.49 5.98
N ALA A 13 8.13 -6.50 5.69
CA ALA A 13 7.51 -7.37 6.69
C ALA A 13 8.50 -8.15 7.59
N TYR A 14 9.78 -8.16 7.23
CA TYR A 14 10.85 -8.76 8.05
C TYR A 14 11.53 -7.77 8.99
N LEU A 15 11.14 -6.48 8.98
CA LEU A 15 11.66 -5.48 9.91
C LEU A 15 10.95 -5.56 11.26
N ASN A 16 11.61 -5.02 12.29
CA ASN A 16 11.08 -4.97 13.66
C ASN A 16 10.46 -3.60 13.97
N THR A 17 9.50 -3.18 13.15
CA THR A 17 8.77 -1.91 13.31
C THR A 17 7.30 -2.17 13.52
N GLY A 18 6.55 -1.16 13.99
CA GLY A 18 5.10 -1.25 14.17
C GLY A 18 4.38 -1.57 12.87
N TYR A 19 4.68 -0.82 11.80
CA TYR A 19 4.10 -1.04 10.48
C TYR A 19 4.45 -2.40 9.90
N ALA A 20 5.70 -2.83 10.00
CA ALA A 20 6.13 -4.14 9.51
C ALA A 20 5.41 -5.28 10.26
N THR A 21 5.31 -5.19 11.57
CA THR A 21 4.62 -6.20 12.41
C THR A 21 3.15 -6.29 12.05
N TYR A 22 2.46 -5.14 11.96
CA TYR A 22 1.06 -5.09 11.59
C TYR A 22 0.83 -5.68 10.19
N SER A 23 1.59 -5.21 9.21
CA SER A 23 1.48 -5.65 7.82
C SER A 23 1.76 -7.13 7.64
N LYS A 24 2.77 -7.65 8.35
CA LYS A 24 3.08 -9.09 8.37
C LYS A 24 1.89 -9.93 8.85
N ASN A 25 1.22 -9.48 9.91
CA ASN A 25 0.06 -10.20 10.44
C ASN A 25 -1.11 -10.20 9.44
N VAL A 26 -1.40 -9.05 8.81
CA VAL A 26 -2.45 -8.95 7.79
C VAL A 26 -2.12 -9.82 6.58
N LEU A 27 -0.88 -9.76 6.07
CA LEU A 27 -0.44 -10.57 4.93
C LEU A 27 -0.49 -12.06 5.21
N ASN A 28 -0.09 -12.51 6.41
CA ASN A 28 -0.20 -13.91 6.81
C ASN A 28 -1.66 -14.35 6.84
N HIS A 29 -2.54 -13.56 7.46
CA HIS A 29 -3.97 -13.88 7.48
C HIS A 29 -4.55 -13.98 6.06
N MET A 30 -4.25 -13.02 5.18
CA MET A 30 -4.70 -13.05 3.80
C MET A 30 -4.17 -14.28 3.03
N ARG A 31 -2.89 -14.63 3.22
CA ARG A 31 -2.28 -15.83 2.63
C ARG A 31 -3.03 -17.09 3.05
N ASP A 32 -3.30 -17.23 4.34
CA ASP A 32 -3.91 -18.43 4.92
C ASP A 32 -5.35 -18.64 4.43
N THR A 33 -6.03 -17.59 3.96
CA THR A 33 -7.33 -17.74 3.26
C THR A 33 -7.22 -18.46 1.92
N GLY A 34 -6.04 -18.51 1.31
CA GLY A 34 -5.80 -19.09 -0.02
C GLY A 34 -6.45 -18.33 -1.19
N LYS A 35 -7.15 -17.22 -0.94
CA LYS A 35 -7.95 -16.47 -1.93
C LYS A 35 -7.13 -15.48 -2.76
N TYR A 36 -5.95 -15.08 -2.27
CA TYR A 36 -5.15 -13.98 -2.81
C TYR A 36 -3.80 -14.47 -3.31
N GLU A 37 -3.29 -13.80 -4.34
CA GLU A 37 -1.89 -13.78 -4.73
C GLU A 37 -1.29 -12.49 -4.15
N LEU A 38 -0.29 -12.61 -3.29
CA LEU A 38 0.24 -11.50 -2.51
C LEU A 38 1.60 -11.08 -3.01
N ALA A 39 1.83 -9.77 -3.01
CA ALA A 39 3.15 -9.17 -3.16
C ALA A 39 3.30 -7.98 -2.22
N GLU A 40 4.54 -7.61 -1.96
CA GLU A 40 4.91 -6.51 -1.09
C GLU A 40 5.93 -5.61 -1.81
N LEU A 41 5.66 -4.31 -1.89
CA LEU A 41 6.68 -3.30 -2.15
C LEU A 41 7.22 -2.82 -0.80
N SER A 42 8.41 -3.30 -0.48
CA SER A 42 9.00 -3.27 0.87
C SER A 42 9.76 -1.98 1.10
N VAL A 43 9.11 -0.98 1.69
CA VAL A 43 9.78 0.24 2.15
C VAL A 43 10.86 -0.11 3.17
N TYR A 44 12.02 0.51 3.07
CA TYR A 44 13.24 0.18 3.83
C TYR A 44 13.74 -1.27 3.65
N GLY A 45 13.14 -2.02 2.74
CA GLY A 45 13.59 -3.38 2.43
C GLY A 45 14.78 -3.37 1.47
N SER A 46 15.78 -4.19 1.78
CA SER A 46 16.95 -4.45 0.93
C SER A 46 16.86 -5.83 0.28
N SER A 47 17.31 -5.94 -0.99
CA SER A 47 17.46 -7.22 -1.67
C SER A 47 18.57 -8.09 -1.05
N GLU A 48 19.51 -7.46 -0.34
CA GLU A 48 20.65 -8.11 0.32
C GLU A 48 20.33 -8.61 1.73
N ASP A 49 19.17 -8.26 2.29
CA ASP A 49 18.77 -8.73 3.62
C ASP A 49 18.34 -10.20 3.59
N PRO A 50 19.05 -11.11 4.28
CA PRO A 50 18.75 -12.54 4.27
C PRO A 50 17.36 -12.86 4.84
N ARG A 51 16.82 -12.02 5.72
CA ARG A 51 15.48 -12.19 6.31
C ARG A 51 14.36 -12.11 5.26
N ARG A 52 14.63 -11.48 4.12
CA ARG A 52 13.73 -11.46 2.97
C ARG A 52 13.32 -12.86 2.52
N ASN A 53 14.21 -13.84 2.62
CA ASN A 53 13.94 -15.23 2.23
C ASN A 53 12.93 -15.92 3.14
N LEU A 54 12.59 -15.34 4.29
CA LEU A 54 11.56 -15.84 5.20
C LEU A 54 10.15 -15.37 4.83
N ILE A 55 10.04 -14.47 3.86
CA ILE A 55 8.76 -13.91 3.42
C ILE A 55 8.11 -14.86 2.38
N PRO A 56 6.91 -15.41 2.64
CA PRO A 56 6.28 -16.41 1.78
C PRO A 56 5.47 -15.84 0.61
N TRP A 57 5.62 -14.58 0.30
CA TRP A 57 5.02 -13.88 -0.85
C TRP A 57 6.07 -13.16 -1.69
N LYS A 58 5.68 -12.69 -2.87
CA LYS A 58 6.58 -11.95 -3.75
C LYS A 58 6.99 -10.64 -3.10
N ASN A 59 8.28 -10.38 -3.02
CA ASN A 59 8.83 -9.21 -2.35
C ASN A 59 9.62 -8.35 -3.34
N TYR A 60 9.31 -7.05 -3.39
CA TYR A 60 9.98 -6.03 -4.18
C TYR A 60 10.71 -5.08 -3.23
N PRO A 61 12.00 -5.24 -2.99
CA PRO A 61 12.78 -4.35 -2.13
C PRO A 61 12.82 -2.94 -2.67
N ASN A 62 12.65 -1.94 -1.79
CA ASN A 62 12.67 -0.54 -2.20
C ASN A 62 14.05 0.10 -2.14
N LEU A 63 14.92 -0.34 -1.23
CA LEU A 63 16.26 0.25 -1.15
C LEU A 63 17.11 -0.13 -2.36
N PRO A 64 17.91 0.81 -2.89
CA PRO A 64 19.01 0.47 -3.77
C PRO A 64 20.00 -0.49 -3.08
N ASP A 65 20.55 -1.40 -3.83
CA ASP A 65 21.53 -2.40 -3.36
C ASP A 65 22.89 -2.24 -4.07
N SER A 66 23.84 -3.13 -3.78
CA SER A 66 25.18 -3.08 -4.37
C SER A 66 25.18 -3.24 -5.90
N THR A 67 24.14 -3.86 -6.46
CA THR A 67 23.98 -4.09 -7.90
C THR A 67 23.19 -3.00 -8.61
N THR A 68 22.60 -2.07 -7.87
CA THR A 68 21.80 -0.97 -8.43
C THR A 68 22.71 -0.01 -9.21
N PRO A 69 22.47 0.24 -10.51
CA PRO A 69 23.25 1.20 -11.29
C PRO A 69 23.21 2.61 -10.71
N ASP A 70 24.28 3.38 -10.93
CA ASP A 70 24.41 4.73 -10.37
C ASP A 70 23.26 5.66 -10.81
N ASN A 71 22.86 5.59 -12.07
CA ASN A 71 21.73 6.38 -12.57
C ASN A 71 20.40 6.04 -11.86
N GLU A 72 20.17 4.80 -11.45
CA GLU A 72 19.00 4.41 -10.66
C GLU A 72 19.13 4.89 -9.20
N ARG A 73 20.36 4.90 -8.65
CA ARG A 73 20.62 5.50 -7.32
C ARG A 73 20.37 7.00 -7.33
N ASP A 74 20.76 7.70 -8.40
CA ASP A 74 20.49 9.12 -8.57
C ASP A 74 18.99 9.40 -8.62
N ILE A 75 18.22 8.57 -9.34
CA ILE A 75 16.75 8.64 -9.34
C ILE A 75 16.20 8.44 -7.92
N TYR A 76 16.68 7.42 -7.19
CA TYR A 76 16.25 7.19 -5.80
C TYR A 76 16.50 8.40 -4.92
N ASN A 77 17.66 9.04 -5.03
CA ASN A 77 18.06 10.19 -4.22
C ASN A 77 17.40 11.52 -4.66
N SER A 78 16.84 11.59 -5.87
CA SER A 78 16.32 12.84 -6.44
C SER A 78 15.00 13.30 -5.82
N ASN A 79 14.25 12.41 -5.16
CA ASN A 79 12.94 12.74 -4.60
C ASN A 79 12.71 12.01 -3.26
N PRO A 80 12.38 12.73 -2.18
CA PRO A 80 12.08 12.12 -0.88
C PRO A 80 10.99 11.05 -0.91
N ALA A 81 9.99 11.16 -1.80
CA ALA A 81 8.94 10.16 -1.94
C ALA A 81 9.47 8.77 -2.37
N ASN A 82 10.68 8.72 -2.94
CA ASN A 82 11.30 7.46 -3.37
C ASN A 82 11.68 6.56 -2.19
N VAL A 83 11.95 7.14 -1.02
CA VAL A 83 12.15 6.40 0.23
C VAL A 83 10.92 5.55 0.56
N PHE A 84 9.72 6.05 0.22
CA PHE A 84 8.44 5.38 0.45
C PHE A 84 7.96 4.51 -0.70
N GLY A 85 8.76 4.34 -1.76
CA GLY A 85 8.49 3.41 -2.85
C GLY A 85 8.10 4.05 -4.18
N ALA A 86 8.02 5.39 -4.29
CA ALA A 86 7.56 6.07 -5.50
C ALA A 86 8.34 5.64 -6.75
N TRP A 87 9.67 5.58 -6.69
CA TRP A 87 10.52 5.27 -7.84
C TRP A 87 10.38 3.85 -8.41
N ARG A 88 9.89 2.91 -7.60
CA ARG A 88 9.67 1.50 -8.01
C ARG A 88 8.21 1.15 -8.18
N PHE A 89 7.29 1.99 -7.75
CA PHE A 89 5.87 1.65 -7.70
C PHE A 89 5.30 1.25 -9.06
N GLU A 90 5.53 2.08 -10.07
CA GLU A 90 4.98 1.81 -11.42
C GLU A 90 5.60 0.56 -12.04
N ARG A 91 6.92 0.37 -11.92
CA ARG A 91 7.60 -0.86 -12.37
C ARG A 91 7.03 -2.10 -11.66
N THR A 92 6.77 -2.00 -10.37
CA THR A 92 6.15 -3.08 -9.59
C THR A 92 4.72 -3.35 -10.06
N CYS A 93 3.94 -2.32 -10.36
CA CYS A 93 2.60 -2.48 -10.92
C CYS A 93 2.61 -3.14 -12.30
N LEU A 94 3.58 -2.82 -13.16
CA LEU A 94 3.72 -3.46 -14.48
C LEU A 94 4.08 -4.94 -14.38
N ASP A 95 4.93 -5.31 -13.45
CA ASP A 95 5.35 -6.69 -13.25
C ASP A 95 4.29 -7.53 -12.52
N PHE A 96 3.80 -7.05 -11.40
CA PHE A 96 2.84 -7.81 -10.59
C PHE A 96 1.40 -7.73 -11.10
N LYS A 97 1.02 -6.62 -11.74
CA LYS A 97 -0.34 -6.32 -12.27
C LYS A 97 -1.41 -6.48 -11.18
N PRO A 98 -1.37 -5.66 -10.11
CA PRO A 98 -2.28 -5.80 -8.99
C PRO A 98 -3.73 -5.50 -9.38
N ASP A 99 -4.67 -6.26 -8.81
CA ASP A 99 -6.10 -5.92 -8.80
C ASP A 99 -6.40 -4.91 -7.68
N VAL A 100 -5.61 -4.99 -6.59
CA VAL A 100 -5.74 -4.13 -5.40
C VAL A 100 -4.35 -3.69 -4.95
N VAL A 101 -4.22 -2.41 -4.65
CA VAL A 101 -3.08 -1.85 -3.91
C VAL A 101 -3.57 -1.49 -2.51
N LEU A 102 -2.95 -2.09 -1.49
CA LEU A 102 -3.28 -1.88 -0.09
C LEU A 102 -2.10 -1.19 0.60
N THR A 103 -2.39 -0.09 1.28
CA THR A 103 -1.37 0.70 1.98
C THR A 103 -1.77 0.92 3.43
N ILE A 104 -0.77 0.81 4.34
CA ILE A 104 -0.91 1.10 5.77
C ILE A 104 0.22 2.04 6.13
N ARG A 105 -0.05 3.34 6.13
CA ARG A 105 0.92 4.39 6.40
C ARG A 105 0.26 5.78 6.44
N ASP A 106 1.04 6.77 6.81
CA ASP A 106 0.59 8.16 6.90
C ASP A 106 0.16 8.73 5.54
N PHE A 107 -0.71 9.73 5.59
CA PHE A 107 -1.28 10.37 4.41
C PHE A 107 -0.22 10.88 3.42
N TRP A 108 0.81 11.56 3.94
CA TRP A 108 1.84 12.21 3.13
C TRP A 108 2.79 11.24 2.41
N MET A 109 2.85 9.98 2.84
CA MET A 109 3.70 8.95 2.23
C MET A 109 3.15 8.38 0.92
N ASP A 110 1.87 8.57 0.63
CA ASP A 110 1.15 7.83 -0.41
C ASP A 110 0.66 8.67 -1.61
N SER A 111 1.01 9.95 -1.68
CA SER A 111 0.58 10.83 -2.77
C SER A 111 0.92 10.29 -4.16
N PHE A 112 2.05 9.60 -4.32
CA PHE A 112 2.46 9.01 -5.59
C PHE A 112 1.55 7.86 -6.05
N VAL A 113 0.92 7.14 -5.13
CA VAL A 113 -0.05 6.08 -5.47
C VAL A 113 -1.31 6.68 -6.06
N TYR A 114 -1.77 7.79 -5.47
CA TYR A 114 -2.94 8.53 -5.95
C TYR A 114 -2.68 9.16 -7.32
N ASN A 115 -1.51 9.77 -7.49
CA ASN A 115 -1.13 10.48 -8.71
C ASN A 115 -0.57 9.56 -9.82
N SER A 116 -0.46 8.25 -9.57
CA SER A 116 0.06 7.31 -10.56
C SER A 116 -0.83 7.24 -11.81
N PRO A 117 -0.25 7.18 -13.02
CA PRO A 117 -0.98 6.93 -14.25
C PRO A 117 -1.73 5.59 -14.22
N PHE A 118 -1.32 4.67 -13.36
CA PHE A 118 -1.98 3.38 -13.17
C PHE A 118 -3.11 3.40 -12.15
N ARG A 119 -3.43 4.58 -11.55
CA ARG A 119 -4.45 4.69 -10.49
C ARG A 119 -5.79 4.05 -10.86
N ARG A 120 -6.16 4.04 -12.14
CA ARG A 120 -7.45 3.51 -12.60
C ARG A 120 -7.47 2.01 -12.87
N ILE A 121 -6.31 1.34 -12.91
CA ILE A 121 -6.23 -0.09 -13.23
C ILE A 121 -6.29 -1.01 -12.00
N PHE A 122 -6.17 -0.46 -10.80
CA PHE A 122 -6.30 -1.19 -9.53
C PHE A 122 -7.29 -0.49 -8.59
N LYS A 123 -7.81 -1.23 -7.63
CA LYS A 123 -8.54 -0.66 -6.49
C LYS A 123 -7.57 -0.27 -5.40
N ARG A 124 -7.73 0.93 -4.84
CA ARG A 124 -6.93 1.36 -3.70
C ARG A 124 -7.68 1.05 -2.40
N VAL A 125 -7.02 0.37 -1.49
CA VAL A 125 -7.44 0.22 -0.11
C VAL A 125 -6.41 0.92 0.75
N TRP A 126 -6.81 1.93 1.47
CA TRP A 126 -5.92 2.74 2.28
C TRP A 126 -6.35 2.72 3.73
N MET A 127 -5.43 2.36 4.60
CA MET A 127 -5.58 2.42 6.05
C MET A 127 -4.58 3.44 6.57
N PRO A 128 -4.97 4.74 6.61
CA PRO A 128 -4.07 5.78 7.06
C PRO A 128 -3.90 5.71 8.57
N THR A 129 -2.69 5.99 9.04
CA THR A 129 -2.46 6.36 10.43
C THR A 129 -2.71 7.84 10.60
N VAL A 130 -3.43 8.20 11.65
CA VAL A 130 -3.80 9.59 11.94
C VAL A 130 -3.27 9.94 13.33
N ASP A 131 -2.27 10.80 13.35
CA ASP A 131 -1.57 11.23 14.58
C ASP A 131 -1.79 12.71 14.93
N ALA A 132 -2.45 13.47 14.07
CA ALA A 132 -2.67 14.90 14.23
C ALA A 132 -4.08 15.35 13.75
N SER A 133 -4.52 16.51 14.22
CA SER A 133 -5.76 17.17 13.80
C SER A 133 -5.53 18.69 13.78
N PRO A 134 -6.06 19.45 12.79
CA PRO A 134 -6.85 18.97 11.63
C PRO A 134 -5.99 18.31 10.57
N GLN A 135 -6.60 17.45 9.76
CA GLN A 135 -5.95 16.84 8.59
C GLN A 135 -6.09 17.74 7.36
N ASN A 136 -5.16 17.59 6.41
CA ASN A 136 -5.22 18.26 5.11
C ASN A 136 -6.46 17.79 4.33
N GLU A 137 -7.23 18.72 3.75
CA GLU A 137 -8.46 18.42 3.02
C GLU A 137 -8.21 17.50 1.81
N GLU A 138 -7.11 17.72 1.08
CA GLU A 138 -6.72 16.86 -0.05
C GLU A 138 -6.53 15.40 0.38
N TRP A 139 -5.93 15.17 1.54
CA TRP A 139 -5.75 13.81 2.07
C TRP A 139 -7.07 13.16 2.45
N ILE A 140 -7.98 13.94 3.01
CA ILE A 140 -9.33 13.46 3.33
C ILE A 140 -10.08 13.06 2.06
N ASP A 141 -10.00 13.87 1.00
CA ASP A 141 -10.64 13.56 -0.28
C ASP A 141 -10.06 12.28 -0.91
N GLN A 142 -8.73 12.13 -0.90
CA GLN A 142 -8.07 10.89 -1.35
C GLN A 142 -8.50 9.66 -0.56
N PHE A 143 -8.69 9.80 0.75
CA PHE A 143 -9.18 8.73 1.61
C PHE A 143 -10.63 8.36 1.30
N CYS A 144 -11.49 9.36 1.13
CA CYS A 144 -12.89 9.15 0.75
C CYS A 144 -13.01 8.41 -0.60
N GLU A 145 -12.15 8.72 -1.58
CA GLU A 145 -12.09 7.99 -2.84
C GLU A 145 -11.67 6.52 -2.64
N SER A 146 -10.68 6.29 -1.79
CA SER A 146 -10.24 4.93 -1.41
C SER A 146 -11.39 4.13 -0.76
N LEU A 147 -12.18 4.74 0.12
CA LEU A 147 -13.37 4.11 0.71
C LEU A 147 -14.43 3.76 -0.34
N GLN A 148 -14.61 4.57 -1.38
CA GLN A 148 -15.50 4.22 -2.48
C GLN A 148 -15.02 2.98 -3.24
N ASP A 149 -13.72 2.81 -3.43
CA ASP A 149 -13.16 1.60 -4.02
C ASP A 149 -13.42 0.36 -3.17
N VAL A 150 -13.28 0.46 -1.84
CA VAL A 150 -13.63 -0.60 -0.89
C VAL A 150 -15.12 -0.93 -0.98
N ASN A 151 -15.99 0.07 -0.95
CA ASN A 151 -17.43 -0.11 -1.04
C ASN A 151 -17.86 -0.76 -2.36
N ARG A 152 -17.25 -0.38 -3.50
CA ARG A 152 -17.50 -1.06 -4.78
C ARG A 152 -17.07 -2.53 -4.76
N CYS A 153 -16.03 -2.88 -4.00
CA CYS A 153 -15.63 -4.27 -3.82
C CYS A 153 -16.62 -5.04 -2.94
N LEU A 154 -17.17 -4.39 -1.91
CA LEU A 154 -18.14 -5.01 -0.98
C LEU A 154 -19.53 -5.10 -1.58
N ASN A 155 -20.00 -4.07 -2.30
CA ASN A 155 -21.35 -4.03 -2.89
C ASN A 155 -21.56 -5.07 -4.03
N ASN A 156 -20.49 -5.59 -4.61
CA ASN A 156 -20.58 -6.79 -5.44
C ASN A 156 -20.92 -8.07 -4.62
N HIS A 157 -21.01 -7.95 -3.27
CA HIS A 157 -21.31 -9.08 -2.39
C HIS A 157 -22.41 -8.80 -1.35
N LEU A 158 -22.75 -7.54 -1.09
CA LEU A 158 -23.77 -7.17 -0.11
C LEU A 158 -24.48 -5.88 -0.55
N GLU A 159 -25.77 -5.96 -0.79
CA GLU A 159 -26.65 -4.81 -1.04
C GLU A 159 -26.85 -4.00 0.25
N ASN A 160 -25.89 -3.22 0.69
CA ASN A 160 -26.14 -2.22 1.72
C ASN A 160 -25.23 -1.00 1.59
N LYS A 161 -25.90 0.15 1.49
CA LYS A 161 -25.29 1.47 1.35
C LYS A 161 -24.53 1.87 2.60
N VAL A 162 -23.19 1.94 2.53
CA VAL A 162 -22.44 2.75 3.47
C VAL A 162 -22.41 4.17 2.91
N SER A 163 -23.16 5.06 3.51
CA SER A 163 -23.13 6.49 3.24
C SER A 163 -21.86 7.06 3.86
N CYS A 164 -20.97 7.60 3.03
CA CYS A 164 -19.85 8.39 3.51
C CYS A 164 -20.42 9.73 4.04
N CYS A 165 -20.68 9.79 5.34
CA CYS A 165 -21.10 11.02 6.00
C CYS A 165 -19.89 11.94 6.15
N ARG A 166 -19.85 12.98 5.35
CA ARG A 166 -18.98 14.13 5.58
C ARG A 166 -19.46 14.85 6.85
N VAL A 167 -18.92 14.48 7.99
CA VAL A 167 -19.09 15.24 9.21
C VAL A 167 -18.06 16.36 9.20
N LYS A 168 -18.51 17.61 9.17
CA LYS A 168 -17.64 18.79 9.26
C LYS A 168 -16.68 18.62 10.45
N GLY A 169 -15.41 18.40 10.16
CA GLY A 169 -14.33 18.49 11.15
C GLY A 169 -13.92 17.20 11.87
N SER A 170 -14.44 16.02 11.52
CA SER A 170 -14.00 14.76 12.16
C SER A 170 -14.12 13.58 11.21
N VAL A 171 -13.06 12.80 11.12
CA VAL A 171 -13.08 11.48 10.46
C VAL A 171 -13.59 10.48 11.48
N LEU A 172 -14.77 9.92 11.26
CA LEU A 172 -15.32 8.86 12.11
C LEU A 172 -14.69 7.53 11.67
N ILE A 173 -13.79 6.99 12.45
CA ILE A 173 -13.34 5.61 12.33
C ILE A 173 -14.41 4.78 13.07
N LEU A 174 -15.18 3.99 12.32
CA LEU A 174 -16.09 3.04 12.93
C LEU A 174 -15.30 1.84 13.45
N PRO A 175 -15.44 1.49 14.75
CA PRO A 175 -14.93 0.21 15.23
C PRO A 175 -15.70 -0.93 14.58
N GLY A 176 -14.97 -1.94 14.07
CA GLY A 176 -15.53 -3.20 13.59
C GLY A 176 -15.93 -4.10 14.74
#